data_97b09ef4d66b03c05d433e9eb3b08f67
#
_entry.id   97b09ef4d66b03c05d433e9eb3b08f67
#
_cell.length_a   1.000
_cell.length_b   1.000
_cell.length_c   1.000
_cell.angle_alpha   90.00
_cell.angle_beta   90.00
_cell.angle_gamma   90.00
#
_symmetry.space_group_name_H-M   'P 1'
#
loop_
_entity.id
_entity.type
_entity.pdbx_description
1 polymer ?
#
loop_
_entity_poly.entity_id
_entity_poly.type
_entity_poly.pdbx_seq_one_letter_code
_entity_poly.pdbx_strand_id
1 'polypeptide(L)'
;YPQAASNPGSIHCSAGGVGRNIAHNLALLGRDVHLISAVGSDFYGETLLEQTRQAGVNVSSCIRLHGHNTSTYLSIANQQEETVLAINDTHILQQLTPQLLNGSRDLIRHSGVVLADCNLTAEAIEWVFTIADDIPVFIDTVSEFKAEKMKTWFTRIHTLKPTQKELAILWGQPIHTDADRVLAV
;
A
#
# COMPACT_ATOMS: atom_id res chain seq x y z
N TYR A 1 -8.74 15.37 27.98
CA TYR A 1 -8.43 16.69 27.39
C TYR A 1 -9.71 17.33 26.83
N PRO A 2 -9.91 18.67 26.98
CA PRO A 2 -11.04 19.36 26.39
C PRO A 2 -11.01 19.28 24.87
N GLN A 3 -12.09 18.81 24.23
CA GLN A 3 -12.15 18.59 22.77
C GLN A 3 -12.00 19.88 21.93
N ALA A 4 -12.30 21.05 22.51
CA ALA A 4 -12.27 22.33 21.82
C ALA A 4 -11.05 23.21 22.20
N ALA A 5 -10.04 22.65 22.88
CA ALA A 5 -8.86 23.39 23.32
C ALA A 5 -7.59 22.84 22.68
N SER A 6 -6.58 23.71 22.56
CA SER A 6 -5.23 23.27 22.20
C SER A 6 -4.62 22.48 23.37
N ASN A 7 -4.25 21.24 23.11
CA ASN A 7 -3.65 20.35 24.09
C ASN A 7 -2.15 20.24 23.85
N PRO A 8 -1.29 20.32 24.88
CA PRO A 8 0.13 20.07 24.74
C PRO A 8 0.39 18.63 24.29
N GLY A 9 1.36 18.45 23.40
CA GLY A 9 1.72 17.12 22.89
C GLY A 9 2.99 17.17 22.04
N SER A 10 3.43 16.02 21.55
CA SER A 10 4.51 15.89 20.57
C SER A 10 3.94 15.46 19.22
N ILE A 11 4.56 15.97 18.16
CA ILE A 11 4.19 15.62 16.79
C ILE A 11 5.40 14.93 16.14
N HIS A 12 5.18 13.73 15.62
CA HIS A 12 6.17 12.96 14.89
C HIS A 12 5.68 12.73 13.46
N CYS A 13 6.58 12.88 12.49
CA CYS A 13 6.30 12.59 11.08
C CYS A 13 7.29 11.53 10.61
N SER A 14 6.78 10.51 9.94
CA SER A 14 7.60 9.43 9.38
C SER A 14 7.10 9.04 7.99
N ALA A 15 8.02 8.55 7.15
CA ALA A 15 7.67 8.00 5.86
C ALA A 15 6.86 6.71 6.03
N GLY A 16 5.68 6.66 5.41
CA GLY A 16 4.73 5.55 5.51
C GLY A 16 4.36 4.97 4.13
N GLY A 17 3.27 4.22 4.11
CA GLY A 17 2.73 3.53 2.95
C GLY A 17 3.20 2.08 2.85
N VAL A 18 2.23 1.14 2.73
CA VAL A 18 2.50 -0.31 2.74
C VAL A 18 3.48 -0.69 1.62
N GLY A 19 3.17 -0.37 0.37
CA GLY A 19 4.03 -0.68 -0.77
C GLY A 19 5.41 -0.03 -0.65
N ARG A 20 5.48 1.25 -0.20
CA ARG A 20 6.75 1.93 0.04
C ARG A 20 7.59 1.25 1.13
N ASN A 21 6.97 0.85 2.24
CA ASN A 21 7.68 0.19 3.33
C ASN A 21 8.25 -1.17 2.90
N ILE A 22 7.50 -1.92 2.08
CA ILE A 22 7.98 -3.18 1.52
C ILE A 22 9.15 -2.92 0.56
N ALA A 23 9.03 -1.94 -0.33
CA ALA A 23 10.09 -1.56 -1.26
C ALA A 23 11.38 -1.16 -0.50
N HIS A 24 11.24 -0.34 0.55
CA HIS A 24 12.35 0.06 1.40
C HIS A 24 13.07 -1.16 2.02
N ASN A 25 12.33 -2.07 2.63
CA ASN A 25 12.91 -3.26 3.26
C ASN A 25 13.59 -4.18 2.25
N LEU A 26 13.00 -4.37 1.07
CA LEU A 26 13.62 -5.17 0.00
C LEU A 26 14.92 -4.54 -0.50
N ALA A 27 14.98 -3.21 -0.65
CA ALA A 27 16.18 -2.51 -1.02
C ALA A 27 17.28 -2.67 0.04
N LEU A 28 16.94 -2.56 1.34
CA LEU A 28 17.88 -2.84 2.44
C LEU A 28 18.41 -4.28 2.44
N LEU A 29 17.62 -5.23 1.92
CA LEU A 29 18.03 -6.62 1.71
C LEU A 29 18.83 -6.82 0.40
N GLY A 30 19.25 -5.74 -0.26
CA GLY A 30 20.07 -5.76 -1.46
C GLY A 30 19.33 -6.19 -2.72
N ARG A 31 18.01 -6.05 -2.78
CA ARG A 31 17.23 -6.32 -3.99
C ARG A 31 17.15 -5.07 -4.87
N ASP A 32 17.13 -5.29 -6.18
CA ASP A 32 16.78 -4.23 -7.14
C ASP A 32 15.27 -4.00 -7.09
N VAL A 33 14.86 -2.81 -6.66
CA VAL A 33 13.47 -2.50 -6.38
C VAL A 33 13.05 -1.19 -7.03
N HIS A 34 11.98 -1.26 -7.78
CA HIS A 34 11.30 -0.12 -8.38
C HIS A 34 9.96 0.12 -7.71
N LEU A 35 9.68 1.35 -7.30
CA LEU A 35 8.39 1.74 -6.75
C LEU A 35 7.56 2.47 -7.81
N ILE A 36 6.35 1.96 -8.06
CA ILE A 36 5.31 2.61 -8.84
C ILE A 36 4.27 3.13 -7.87
N SER A 37 4.11 4.43 -7.76
CA SER A 37 3.16 5.08 -6.84
C SER A 37 2.83 6.49 -7.30
N ALA A 38 1.97 7.19 -6.57
CA ALA A 38 1.69 8.60 -6.79
C ALA A 38 1.94 9.43 -5.53
N VAL A 39 2.51 10.62 -5.73
CA VAL A 39 2.68 11.66 -4.70
C VAL A 39 2.14 12.98 -5.22
N GLY A 40 1.75 13.86 -4.33
CA GLY A 40 1.43 15.25 -4.65
C GLY A 40 2.70 16.04 -5.01
N SER A 41 2.51 17.19 -5.67
CA SER A 41 3.58 18.18 -5.87
C SER A 41 3.70 19.07 -4.63
N ASP A 42 3.86 18.45 -3.46
CA ASP A 42 3.94 19.09 -2.16
C ASP A 42 5.23 18.71 -1.40
N PHE A 43 5.48 19.37 -0.29
CA PHE A 43 6.66 19.10 0.54
C PHE A 43 6.75 17.65 1.00
N TYR A 44 5.62 17.03 1.36
CA TYR A 44 5.60 15.65 1.81
C TYR A 44 5.94 14.68 0.68
N GLY A 45 5.46 14.93 -0.54
CA GLY A 45 5.77 14.11 -1.71
C GLY A 45 7.25 14.12 -2.05
N GLU A 46 7.88 15.30 -2.10
CA GLU A 46 9.32 15.41 -2.37
C GLU A 46 10.15 14.76 -1.26
N THR A 47 9.80 15.00 0.01
CA THR A 47 10.49 14.40 1.14
C THR A 47 10.39 12.87 1.13
N LEU A 48 9.19 12.34 0.85
CA LEU A 48 8.94 10.90 0.80
C LEU A 48 9.74 10.21 -0.31
N LEU A 49 9.75 10.79 -1.51
CA LEU A 49 10.50 10.27 -2.64
C LEU A 49 12.00 10.29 -2.37
N GLU A 50 12.52 11.37 -1.81
CA GLU A 50 13.94 11.50 -1.49
C GLU A 50 14.38 10.47 -0.43
N GLN A 51 13.64 10.31 0.67
CA GLN A 51 13.93 9.30 1.69
C GLN A 51 13.85 7.87 1.12
N THR A 52 12.90 7.62 0.23
CA THR A 52 12.72 6.31 -0.40
C THR A 52 13.89 6.00 -1.35
N ARG A 53 14.34 7.00 -2.11
CA ARG A 53 15.51 6.90 -2.99
C ARG A 53 16.81 6.67 -2.20
N GLN A 54 16.99 7.37 -1.08
CA GLN A 54 18.16 7.20 -0.20
C GLN A 54 18.24 5.79 0.41
N ALA A 55 17.11 5.10 0.58
CA ALA A 55 17.06 3.71 1.00
C ALA A 55 17.44 2.71 -0.11
N GLY A 56 17.74 3.18 -1.33
CA GLY A 56 18.13 2.35 -2.47
C GLY A 56 16.96 1.93 -3.39
N VAL A 57 15.76 2.45 -3.19
CA VAL A 57 14.61 2.18 -4.06
C VAL A 57 14.66 3.09 -5.28
N ASN A 58 14.45 2.53 -6.47
CA ASN A 58 14.26 3.32 -7.68
C ASN A 58 12.84 3.92 -7.70
N VAL A 59 12.76 5.23 -7.62
CA VAL A 59 11.50 6.00 -7.60
C VAL A 59 11.17 6.69 -8.93
N SER A 60 11.89 6.37 -10.02
CA SER A 60 11.70 7.02 -11.32
C SER A 60 10.30 6.81 -11.91
N SER A 61 9.61 5.74 -11.50
CA SER A 61 8.24 5.43 -11.90
C SER A 61 7.18 5.97 -10.93
N CYS A 62 7.58 6.74 -9.90
CA CYS A 62 6.63 7.45 -9.07
C CYS A 62 6.12 8.71 -9.78
N ILE A 63 4.81 8.89 -9.79
CA ILE A 63 4.12 9.94 -10.53
C ILE A 63 3.84 11.12 -9.60
N ARG A 64 4.21 12.34 -10.03
CA ARG A 64 3.86 13.57 -9.33
C ARG A 64 2.57 14.15 -9.90
N LEU A 65 1.56 14.27 -9.06
CA LEU A 65 0.26 14.77 -9.46
C LEU A 65 0.05 16.20 -8.93
N HIS A 66 -0.02 17.16 -9.86
CA HIS A 66 -0.34 18.53 -9.51
C HIS A 66 -1.79 18.66 -9.03
N GLY A 67 -2.02 19.50 -8.03
CA GLY A 67 -3.35 19.73 -7.47
C GLY A 67 -3.86 18.60 -6.55
N HIS A 68 -3.01 17.61 -6.23
CA HIS A 68 -3.30 16.57 -5.27
C HIS A 68 -2.33 16.63 -4.09
N ASN A 69 -2.82 16.30 -2.90
CA ASN A 69 -1.99 16.14 -1.72
C ASN A 69 -1.37 14.73 -1.69
N THR A 70 -0.14 14.63 -1.19
CA THR A 70 0.49 13.33 -0.89
C THR A 70 -0.31 12.60 0.18
N SER A 71 -0.47 11.28 0.00
CA SER A 71 -1.18 10.43 0.97
C SER A 71 -0.64 10.64 2.38
N THR A 72 -1.55 10.87 3.31
CA THR A 72 -1.21 11.14 4.71
C THR A 72 -2.10 10.29 5.63
N TYR A 73 -1.51 9.68 6.63
CA TYR A 73 -2.19 9.04 7.75
C TYR A 73 -1.87 9.81 9.02
N LEU A 74 -2.87 10.46 9.60
CA LEU A 74 -2.78 11.15 10.87
C LEU A 74 -3.34 10.26 11.97
N SER A 75 -2.55 10.02 13.03
CA SER A 75 -3.00 9.31 14.23
C SER A 75 -2.79 10.21 15.45
N ILE A 76 -3.82 10.32 16.27
CA ILE A 76 -3.74 10.97 17.58
C ILE A 76 -3.81 9.86 18.62
N ALA A 77 -2.78 9.74 19.45
CA ALA A 77 -2.69 8.78 20.53
C ALA A 77 -2.83 9.47 21.89
N ASN A 78 -3.33 8.74 22.88
CA ASN A 78 -3.35 9.16 24.27
C ASN A 78 -1.99 8.88 24.95
N GLN A 79 -1.89 9.15 26.26
CA GLN A 79 -0.68 8.92 27.04
C GLN A 79 -0.31 7.44 27.20
N GLN A 80 -1.23 6.53 26.95
CA GLN A 80 -1.03 5.08 26.93
C GLN A 80 -0.66 4.54 25.56
N GLU A 81 -0.34 5.45 24.59
CA GLU A 81 -0.02 5.13 23.19
C GLU A 81 -1.18 4.46 22.42
N GLU A 82 -2.42 4.56 22.93
CA GLU A 82 -3.59 4.06 22.24
C GLU A 82 -4.10 5.11 21.25
N THR A 83 -4.39 4.70 20.03
CA THR A 83 -4.98 5.58 19.00
C THR A 83 -6.39 5.96 19.39
N VAL A 84 -6.61 7.24 19.60
CA VAL A 84 -7.95 7.84 19.93
C VAL A 84 -8.67 8.25 18.66
N LEU A 85 -7.94 8.76 17.67
CA LEU A 85 -8.48 9.21 16.38
C LEU A 85 -7.45 8.96 15.30
N ALA A 86 -7.92 8.49 14.14
CA ALA A 86 -7.10 8.40 12.95
C ALA A 86 -7.82 8.98 11.74
N ILE A 87 -7.09 9.67 10.88
CA ILE A 87 -7.56 10.19 9.59
C ILE A 87 -6.64 9.64 8.51
N ASN A 88 -7.24 9.05 7.50
CA ASN A 88 -6.53 8.46 6.36
C ASN A 88 -6.94 9.19 5.08
N ASP A 89 -6.04 10.00 4.53
CA ASP A 89 -6.20 10.62 3.21
C ASP A 89 -5.29 9.89 2.21
N THR A 90 -5.88 9.00 1.44
CA THR A 90 -5.20 8.22 0.38
C THR A 90 -5.84 8.43 -1.00
N HIS A 91 -6.61 9.50 -1.20
CA HIS A 91 -7.36 9.76 -2.44
C HIS A 91 -6.47 9.85 -3.68
N ILE A 92 -5.24 10.31 -3.54
CA ILE A 92 -4.29 10.40 -4.65
C ILE A 92 -4.01 9.03 -5.30
N LEU A 93 -4.07 7.94 -4.54
CA LEU A 93 -3.82 6.59 -5.07
C LEU A 93 -4.93 6.12 -6.02
N GLN A 94 -6.13 6.70 -5.93
CA GLN A 94 -7.21 6.45 -6.89
C GLN A 94 -6.93 7.01 -8.28
N GLN A 95 -5.95 7.92 -8.40
CA GLN A 95 -5.51 8.46 -9.67
C GLN A 95 -4.57 7.50 -10.43
N LEU A 96 -4.09 6.43 -9.80
CA LEU A 96 -3.29 5.40 -10.44
C LEU A 96 -4.18 4.52 -11.36
N THR A 97 -4.73 5.16 -12.38
CA THR A 97 -5.55 4.48 -13.41
C THR A 97 -4.69 3.64 -14.35
N PRO A 98 -5.26 2.66 -15.06
CA PRO A 98 -4.55 1.90 -16.10
C PRO A 98 -3.83 2.78 -17.13
N GLN A 99 -4.43 3.91 -17.51
CA GLN A 99 -3.82 4.86 -18.44
C GLN A 99 -2.54 5.47 -17.88
N LEU A 100 -2.57 5.87 -16.62
CA LEU A 100 -1.43 6.48 -15.96
C LEU A 100 -0.33 5.44 -15.68
N LEU A 101 -0.72 4.23 -15.28
CA LEU A 101 0.19 3.12 -15.02
C LEU A 101 0.85 2.57 -16.29
N ASN A 102 0.29 2.83 -17.49
CA ASN A 102 0.81 2.29 -18.74
C ASN A 102 2.25 2.72 -19.04
N GLY A 103 2.71 3.85 -18.52
CA GLY A 103 4.12 4.26 -18.57
C GLY A 103 5.10 3.30 -17.88
N SER A 104 4.59 2.45 -16.97
CA SER A 104 5.39 1.45 -16.24
C SER A 104 5.21 0.02 -16.78
N ARG A 105 4.54 -0.14 -17.92
CA ARG A 105 4.22 -1.46 -18.50
C ARG A 105 5.45 -2.33 -18.73
N ASP A 106 6.46 -1.76 -19.38
CA ASP A 106 7.69 -2.51 -19.71
C ASP A 106 8.48 -2.85 -18.45
N LEU A 107 8.50 -1.96 -17.45
CA LEU A 107 9.11 -2.23 -16.16
C LEU A 107 8.45 -3.46 -15.50
N ILE A 108 7.13 -3.53 -15.46
CA ILE A 108 6.41 -4.68 -14.91
C ILE A 108 6.74 -5.95 -15.71
N ARG A 109 6.71 -5.91 -17.03
CA ARG A 109 6.95 -7.07 -17.89
C ARG A 109 8.36 -7.65 -17.78
N HIS A 110 9.34 -6.86 -17.38
CA HIS A 110 10.72 -7.31 -17.19
C HIS A 110 11.08 -7.54 -15.71
N SER A 111 10.10 -7.47 -14.80
CA SER A 111 10.32 -7.75 -13.39
C SER A 111 10.26 -9.25 -13.10
N GLY A 112 11.02 -9.72 -12.10
CA GLY A 112 10.95 -11.11 -11.65
C GLY A 112 9.74 -11.37 -10.73
N VAL A 113 9.17 -10.31 -10.13
CA VAL A 113 8.01 -10.36 -9.25
C VAL A 113 7.34 -8.99 -9.22
N VAL A 114 6.02 -8.99 -9.13
CA VAL A 114 5.22 -7.78 -8.89
C VAL A 114 4.61 -7.87 -7.50
N LEU A 115 4.75 -6.80 -6.72
CA LEU A 115 4.07 -6.67 -5.45
C LEU A 115 3.13 -5.49 -5.52
N ALA A 116 1.85 -5.73 -5.26
CA ALA A 116 0.83 -4.69 -5.22
C ALA A 116 0.09 -4.69 -3.88
N ASP A 117 -0.50 -3.57 -3.53
CA ASP A 117 -1.33 -3.46 -2.33
C ASP A 117 -2.78 -3.07 -2.68
N CYS A 118 -3.68 -3.38 -1.76
CA CYS A 118 -5.11 -3.12 -1.95
C CYS A 118 -5.50 -1.63 -1.80
N ASN A 119 -4.57 -0.69 -1.82
CA ASN A 119 -4.92 0.73 -2.01
C ASN A 119 -5.28 1.07 -3.45
N LEU A 120 -4.79 0.27 -4.41
CA LEU A 120 -5.13 0.42 -5.82
C LEU A 120 -6.63 0.20 -6.07
N THR A 121 -7.17 0.83 -7.11
CA THR A 121 -8.54 0.57 -7.57
C THR A 121 -8.67 -0.83 -8.18
N ALA A 122 -9.89 -1.34 -8.32
CA ALA A 122 -10.15 -2.63 -8.96
C ALA A 122 -9.62 -2.67 -10.40
N GLU A 123 -9.80 -1.58 -11.16
CA GLU A 123 -9.33 -1.43 -12.53
C GLU A 123 -7.80 -1.45 -12.61
N ALA A 124 -7.13 -0.79 -11.66
CA ALA A 124 -5.67 -0.78 -11.59
C ALA A 124 -5.12 -2.18 -11.24
N ILE A 125 -5.76 -2.90 -10.32
CA ILE A 125 -5.41 -4.28 -9.97
C ILE A 125 -5.60 -5.21 -11.18
N GLU A 126 -6.73 -5.13 -11.89
CA GLU A 126 -6.98 -5.91 -13.11
C GLU A 126 -5.92 -5.63 -14.17
N TRP A 127 -5.56 -4.36 -14.34
CA TRP A 127 -4.50 -3.97 -15.26
C TRP A 127 -3.14 -4.58 -14.85
N VAL A 128 -2.78 -4.53 -13.55
CA VAL A 128 -1.55 -5.15 -13.04
C VAL A 128 -1.51 -6.64 -13.37
N PHE A 129 -2.57 -7.40 -13.08
CA PHE A 129 -2.63 -8.81 -13.41
C PHE A 129 -2.54 -9.08 -14.92
N THR A 130 -3.16 -8.21 -15.74
CA THR A 130 -3.11 -8.33 -17.20
C THR A 130 -1.70 -8.11 -17.74
N ILE A 131 -0.95 -7.17 -17.16
CA ILE A 131 0.41 -6.85 -17.62
C ILE A 131 1.46 -7.81 -17.06
N ALA A 132 1.26 -8.26 -15.83
CA ALA A 132 2.16 -9.21 -15.18
C ALA A 132 2.14 -10.60 -15.84
N ASP A 133 0.97 -11.01 -16.42
CA ASP A 133 0.79 -12.26 -17.14
C ASP A 133 1.30 -13.48 -16.32
N ASP A 134 2.44 -14.06 -16.71
CA ASP A 134 3.08 -15.19 -16.01
C ASP A 134 4.00 -14.78 -14.85
N ILE A 135 4.15 -13.48 -14.59
CA ILE A 135 4.99 -12.98 -13.49
C ILE A 135 4.25 -13.17 -12.17
N PRO A 136 4.91 -13.74 -11.13
CA PRO A 136 4.29 -13.90 -9.83
C PRO A 136 3.82 -12.56 -9.23
N VAL A 137 2.53 -12.46 -8.90
CA VAL A 137 1.95 -11.27 -8.25
C VAL A 137 1.71 -11.55 -6.77
N PHE A 138 2.32 -10.73 -5.93
CA PHE A 138 2.18 -10.76 -4.48
C PHE A 138 1.27 -9.61 -4.05
N ILE A 139 0.31 -9.90 -3.15
CA ILE A 139 -0.69 -8.91 -2.72
C ILE A 139 -0.63 -8.71 -1.20
N ASP A 140 -0.52 -7.44 -0.77
CA ASP A 140 -0.83 -7.02 0.59
C ASP A 140 -2.26 -6.48 0.67
N THR A 141 -3.04 -6.99 1.60
CA THR A 141 -4.48 -6.68 1.73
C THR A 141 -4.76 -5.32 2.36
N VAL A 142 -3.82 -4.74 3.08
CA VAL A 142 -3.86 -3.41 3.73
C VAL A 142 -4.90 -3.29 4.85
N SER A 143 -6.15 -3.70 4.63
CA SER A 143 -7.24 -3.65 5.62
C SER A 143 -8.39 -4.56 5.23
N GLU A 144 -9.23 -4.89 6.21
CA GLU A 144 -10.43 -5.73 6.06
C GLU A 144 -11.33 -5.24 4.90
N PHE A 145 -11.64 -3.96 4.88
CA PHE A 145 -12.48 -3.35 3.84
C PHE A 145 -11.85 -3.43 2.44
N LYS A 146 -10.52 -3.25 2.34
CA LYS A 146 -9.82 -3.27 1.05
C LYS A 146 -9.55 -4.69 0.55
N ALA A 147 -9.42 -5.66 1.48
CA ALA A 147 -9.19 -7.06 1.16
C ALA A 147 -10.32 -7.67 0.32
N GLU A 148 -11.58 -7.32 0.61
CA GLU A 148 -12.76 -7.96 0.02
C GLU A 148 -12.76 -7.97 -1.52
N LYS A 149 -12.26 -6.90 -2.16
CA LYS A 149 -12.18 -6.83 -3.62
C LYS A 149 -11.29 -7.92 -4.23
N MET A 150 -10.34 -8.49 -3.45
CA MET A 150 -9.40 -9.51 -3.95
C MET A 150 -10.06 -10.86 -4.23
N LYS A 151 -11.28 -11.11 -3.77
CA LYS A 151 -12.04 -12.35 -4.06
C LYS A 151 -12.14 -12.63 -5.56
N THR A 152 -12.19 -11.60 -6.39
CA THR A 152 -12.27 -11.72 -7.85
C THR A 152 -10.99 -12.29 -8.48
N TRP A 153 -9.83 -12.10 -7.85
CA TRP A 153 -8.53 -12.46 -8.45
C TRP A 153 -7.80 -13.57 -7.70
N PHE A 154 -8.44 -14.30 -6.78
CA PHE A 154 -7.79 -15.33 -5.96
C PHE A 154 -6.95 -16.31 -6.76
N THR A 155 -7.45 -16.79 -7.89
CA THR A 155 -6.76 -17.77 -8.76
C THR A 155 -5.55 -17.19 -9.50
N ARG A 156 -5.39 -15.87 -9.50
CA ARG A 156 -4.30 -15.15 -10.19
C ARG A 156 -3.23 -14.66 -9.21
N ILE A 157 -3.48 -14.74 -7.91
CA ILE A 157 -2.54 -14.31 -6.87
C ILE A 157 -1.53 -15.43 -6.63
N HIS A 158 -0.23 -15.13 -6.77
CA HIS A 158 0.82 -16.07 -6.39
C HIS A 158 0.97 -16.15 -4.87
N THR A 159 0.98 -15.00 -4.20
CA THR A 159 1.12 -14.93 -2.73
C THR A 159 0.25 -13.82 -2.17
N LEU A 160 -0.56 -14.16 -1.18
CA LEU A 160 -1.38 -13.22 -0.43
C LEU A 160 -0.87 -13.12 1.01
N LYS A 161 -0.71 -11.89 1.51
CA LYS A 161 -0.29 -11.64 2.89
C LYS A 161 -1.39 -10.89 3.64
N PRO A 162 -2.38 -11.57 4.19
CA PRO A 162 -3.43 -11.01 5.02
C PRO A 162 -3.08 -11.08 6.51
N THR A 163 -3.68 -10.23 7.31
CA THR A 163 -3.90 -10.48 8.74
C THR A 163 -5.00 -11.54 8.92
N GLN A 164 -5.13 -12.08 10.15
CA GLN A 164 -6.20 -13.04 10.45
C GLN A 164 -7.60 -12.46 10.18
N LYS A 165 -7.82 -11.19 10.48
CA LYS A 165 -9.11 -10.51 10.24
C LYS A 165 -9.40 -10.33 8.76
N GLU A 166 -8.40 -9.92 7.98
CA GLU A 166 -8.51 -9.78 6.53
C GLU A 166 -8.74 -11.14 5.85
N LEU A 167 -8.08 -12.20 6.31
CA LEU A 167 -8.31 -13.55 5.83
C LEU A 167 -9.74 -14.02 6.13
N ALA A 168 -10.27 -13.72 7.31
CA ALA A 168 -11.65 -14.05 7.68
C ALA A 168 -12.67 -13.40 6.73
N ILE A 169 -12.44 -12.14 6.30
CA ILE A 169 -13.29 -11.45 5.31
C ILE A 169 -13.21 -12.14 3.94
N LEU A 170 -12.03 -12.54 3.53
CA LEU A 170 -11.80 -13.22 2.26
C LEU A 170 -12.46 -14.60 2.24
N TRP A 171 -12.32 -15.35 3.33
CA TRP A 171 -12.92 -16.67 3.50
C TRP A 171 -14.44 -16.62 3.72
N GLY A 172 -14.94 -15.49 4.27
CA GLY A 172 -16.37 -15.32 4.58
C GLY A 172 -16.80 -15.96 5.90
N GLN A 173 -15.86 -16.38 6.74
CA GLN A 173 -16.10 -17.00 8.05
C GLN A 173 -15.06 -16.54 9.08
N PRO A 174 -15.42 -16.49 10.37
CA PRO A 174 -14.45 -16.20 11.43
C PRO A 174 -13.33 -17.24 11.49
N ILE A 175 -12.13 -16.81 11.80
CA ILE A 175 -10.96 -17.67 12.01
C ILE A 175 -10.63 -17.64 13.50
N HIS A 176 -10.76 -18.79 14.16
CA HIS A 176 -10.52 -18.94 15.60
C HIS A 176 -9.34 -19.86 15.90
N THR A 177 -9.04 -20.80 15.01
CA THR A 177 -8.03 -21.85 15.20
C THR A 177 -7.03 -21.88 14.04
N ASP A 178 -5.92 -22.58 14.24
CA ASP A 178 -4.95 -22.82 13.16
C ASP A 178 -5.54 -23.72 12.07
N ALA A 179 -6.48 -24.61 12.43
CA ALA A 179 -7.21 -25.43 11.46
C ALA A 179 -8.07 -24.56 10.53
N ASP A 180 -8.73 -23.52 11.06
CA ASP A 180 -9.51 -22.58 10.25
C ASP A 180 -8.60 -21.83 9.26
N ARG A 181 -7.37 -21.47 9.67
CA ARG A 181 -6.39 -20.82 8.78
C ARG A 181 -6.00 -21.69 7.61
N VAL A 182 -5.81 -23.00 7.86
CA VAL A 182 -5.46 -23.95 6.80
C VAL A 182 -6.62 -24.15 5.81
N LEU A 183 -7.86 -24.13 6.30
CA LEU A 183 -9.05 -24.28 5.46
C LEU A 183 -9.37 -23.01 4.64
N ALA A 184 -8.91 -21.85 5.09
CA ALA A 184 -9.16 -20.55 4.43
C ALA A 184 -8.18 -20.26 3.27
N VAL A 185 -7.20 -21.10 3.04
CA VAL A 185 -6.16 -21.01 2.00
C VAL A 185 -6.37 -22.10 0.96
#